data_4cc8e977eb6518b3366b15dd7bfff75c
#
_entry.id   4cc8e977eb6518b3366b15dd7bfff75c
#
_cell.length_a   1.000
_cell.length_b   1.000
_cell.length_c   1.000
_cell.angle_alpha   90.00
_cell.angle_beta   90.00
_cell.angle_gamma   90.00
#
_symmetry.space_group_name_H-M   'P 1'
#
loop_
_entity.id
_entity.type
_entity.pdbx_description
1 polymer ?
#
loop_
_entity_poly.entity_id
_entity_poly.type
_entity_poly.pdbx_seq_one_letter_code
_entity_poly.pdbx_strand_id
1 'polypeptide(L)'
;RLPGGPALILAGSSSAATLEQVARARARYPAFRLDPAADPDPGDLRARAVDWMGEHLERGTVLVYASAPPGERAAATAATARAIELAMAELARAAVGRGVRRIVVAGGETSGAVVDGLGIDRVVVAREEDRGVPWLVTSGPAPLALLLKSGNFGRPDLLVRAAETA
;
A
#
# COMPACT_ATOMS: atom_id res chain seq x y z
N ARG A 1 -20.75 -4.04 -3.65
CA ARG A 1 -19.76 -4.40 -4.67
C ARG A 1 -18.58 -3.45 -4.57
N LEU A 2 -17.36 -3.96 -4.61
CA LEU A 2 -16.16 -3.12 -4.57
C LEU A 2 -15.95 -2.40 -5.91
N PRO A 3 -15.31 -1.22 -5.92
CA PRO A 3 -14.93 -0.55 -7.17
C PRO A 3 -14.00 -1.41 -8.01
N GLY A 4 -14.23 -1.48 -9.31
CA GLY A 4 -13.35 -2.17 -10.26
C GLY A 4 -12.11 -1.34 -10.64
N GLY A 5 -11.30 -1.86 -11.57
CA GLY A 5 -10.08 -1.23 -12.07
C GLY A 5 -8.81 -1.68 -11.34
N PRO A 6 -7.65 -1.07 -11.67
CA PRO A 6 -6.37 -1.40 -11.04
C PRO A 6 -6.37 -1.06 -9.55
N ALA A 7 -5.57 -1.79 -8.78
CA ALA A 7 -5.35 -1.52 -7.38
C ALA A 7 -3.94 -0.97 -7.14
N LEU A 8 -3.79 -0.13 -6.11
CA LEU A 8 -2.51 0.21 -5.53
C LEU A 8 -2.28 -0.64 -4.28
N ILE A 9 -1.18 -1.39 -4.25
CA ILE A 9 -0.74 -2.15 -3.08
C ILE A 9 0.41 -1.40 -2.42
N LEU A 10 0.28 -1.09 -1.13
CA LEU A 10 1.28 -0.42 -0.31
C LEU A 10 1.67 -1.33 0.87
N ALA A 11 2.95 -1.63 1.02
CA ALA A 11 3.42 -2.48 2.10
C ALA A 11 4.59 -1.84 2.86
N GLY A 12 4.38 -1.52 4.14
CA GLY A 12 5.40 -0.93 5.02
C GLY A 12 5.80 -1.84 6.18
N SER A 13 5.02 -2.87 6.49
CA SER A 13 5.36 -3.84 7.54
C SER A 13 6.45 -4.81 7.07
N SER A 14 7.31 -5.20 7.98
CA SER A 14 8.33 -6.25 7.76
C SER A 14 8.08 -7.48 8.63
N SER A 15 6.83 -7.73 9.04
CA SER A 15 6.45 -9.00 9.68
C SER A 15 6.65 -10.17 8.70
N ALA A 16 6.84 -11.38 9.23
CA ALA A 16 7.01 -12.58 8.41
C ALA A 16 5.84 -12.77 7.44
N ALA A 17 4.61 -12.56 7.88
CA ALA A 17 3.43 -12.65 7.02
C ALA A 17 3.47 -11.63 5.87
N THR A 18 3.80 -10.37 6.14
CA THR A 18 3.90 -9.34 5.11
C THR A 18 5.03 -9.61 4.13
N LEU A 19 6.19 -10.07 4.59
CA LEU A 19 7.32 -10.40 3.71
C LEU A 19 6.94 -11.49 2.70
N GLU A 20 6.23 -12.53 3.13
CA GLU A 20 5.75 -13.58 2.23
C GLU A 20 4.69 -13.05 1.24
N GLN A 21 3.75 -12.23 1.72
CA GLN A 21 2.73 -11.60 0.88
C GLN A 21 3.34 -10.67 -0.16
N VAL A 22 4.34 -9.88 0.21
CA VAL A 22 5.09 -9.01 -0.71
C VAL A 22 5.84 -9.84 -1.75
N ALA A 23 6.48 -10.95 -1.35
CA ALA A 23 7.18 -11.83 -2.29
C ALA A 23 6.22 -12.37 -3.37
N ARG A 24 5.02 -12.80 -2.99
CA ARG A 24 3.99 -13.26 -3.93
C ARG A 24 3.46 -12.14 -4.82
N ALA A 25 3.21 -10.95 -4.26
CA ALA A 25 2.75 -9.80 -5.03
C ALA A 25 3.81 -9.34 -6.04
N ARG A 26 5.10 -9.35 -5.68
CA ARG A 26 6.21 -9.05 -6.60
C ARG A 26 6.32 -10.00 -7.78
N ALA A 27 5.96 -11.26 -7.59
CA ALA A 27 5.92 -12.24 -8.68
C ALA A 27 4.76 -12.00 -9.66
N ARG A 28 3.76 -11.19 -9.27
CA ARG A 28 2.52 -10.98 -10.03
C ARG A 28 2.41 -9.59 -10.64
N TYR A 29 2.95 -8.56 -9.96
CA TYR A 29 2.77 -7.15 -10.31
C TYR A 29 4.10 -6.42 -10.41
N PRO A 30 4.18 -5.36 -11.25
CA PRO A 30 5.28 -4.41 -11.20
C PRO A 30 5.44 -3.87 -9.77
N ALA A 31 6.69 -3.77 -9.31
CA ALA A 31 6.98 -3.41 -7.94
C ALA A 31 8.08 -2.36 -7.83
N PHE A 32 7.92 -1.39 -6.94
CA PHE A 32 8.89 -0.38 -6.58
C PHE A 32 9.26 -0.50 -5.10
N ARG A 33 10.55 -0.58 -4.78
CA ARG A 33 11.04 -0.60 -3.41
C ARG A 33 11.37 0.82 -2.94
N LEU A 34 10.77 1.23 -1.82
CA LEU A 34 11.16 2.42 -1.08
C LEU A 34 12.27 2.05 -0.09
N ASP A 35 13.46 2.58 -0.29
CA ASP A 35 14.60 2.38 0.61
C ASP A 35 15.27 3.73 0.92
N PRO A 36 14.71 4.52 1.87
CA PRO A 36 15.25 5.84 2.18
C PRO A 36 16.64 5.80 2.80
N ALA A 37 17.09 4.65 3.31
CA ALA A 37 18.42 4.50 3.86
C ALA A 37 19.50 4.32 2.77
N ALA A 38 19.13 3.74 1.64
CA ALA A 38 20.00 3.60 0.46
C ALA A 38 19.95 4.83 -0.46
N ASP A 39 18.98 5.71 -0.29
CA ASP A 39 18.80 6.90 -1.12
C ASP A 39 19.26 8.15 -0.37
N PRO A 40 20.18 8.94 -0.94
CA PRO A 40 20.70 10.16 -0.29
C PRO A 40 19.67 11.27 -0.18
N ASP A 41 18.61 11.25 -1.01
CA ASP A 41 17.53 12.23 -1.00
C ASP A 41 16.14 11.55 -0.92
N PRO A 42 15.54 11.49 0.30
CA PRO A 42 14.21 10.93 0.47
C PRO A 42 13.10 11.66 -0.32
N GLY A 43 13.28 12.93 -0.62
CA GLY A 43 12.34 13.71 -1.42
C GLY A 43 12.36 13.30 -2.88
N ASP A 44 13.55 13.11 -3.44
CA ASP A 44 13.74 12.58 -4.79
C ASP A 44 13.24 11.14 -4.92
N LEU A 45 13.53 10.29 -3.95
CA LEU A 45 12.99 8.92 -3.90
C LEU A 45 11.46 8.91 -3.96
N ARG A 46 10.82 9.78 -3.20
CA ARG A 46 9.36 9.91 -3.19
C ARG A 46 8.81 10.35 -4.54
N ALA A 47 9.41 11.36 -5.16
CA ALA A 47 9.03 11.85 -6.47
C ALA A 47 9.16 10.74 -7.54
N ARG A 48 10.29 10.04 -7.55
CA ARG A 48 10.51 8.91 -8.47
C ARG A 48 9.50 7.77 -8.27
N ALA A 49 9.15 7.47 -7.03
CA ALA A 49 8.14 6.45 -6.73
C ALA A 49 6.75 6.85 -7.27
N VAL A 50 6.36 8.12 -7.12
CA VAL A 50 5.09 8.65 -7.64
C VAL A 50 5.05 8.62 -9.17
N ASP A 51 6.12 9.03 -9.83
CA ASP A 51 6.23 9.00 -11.30
C ASP A 51 6.17 7.57 -11.83
N TRP A 52 7.00 6.68 -11.26
CA TRP A 52 7.01 5.26 -11.60
C TRP A 52 5.61 4.61 -11.43
N MET A 53 4.96 4.87 -10.30
CA MET A 53 3.62 4.38 -10.03
C MET A 53 2.63 4.87 -11.11
N GLY A 54 2.67 6.15 -11.45
CA GLY A 54 1.80 6.74 -12.47
C GLY A 54 1.91 6.03 -13.82
N GLU A 55 3.12 5.80 -14.28
CA GLU A 55 3.40 5.12 -15.56
C GLU A 55 2.91 3.65 -15.57
N HIS A 56 3.04 2.96 -14.44
CA HIS A 56 2.70 1.53 -14.37
C HIS A 56 1.21 1.30 -14.06
N LEU A 57 0.54 2.20 -13.34
CA LEU A 57 -0.90 2.11 -13.06
C LEU A 57 -1.76 2.14 -14.32
N GLU A 58 -1.30 2.77 -15.39
CA GLU A 58 -1.98 2.76 -16.69
C GLU A 58 -2.10 1.35 -17.28
N ARG A 59 -1.19 0.46 -16.88
CA ARG A 59 -1.14 -0.94 -17.35
C ARG A 59 -1.80 -1.92 -16.39
N GLY A 60 -2.13 -1.50 -15.17
CA GLY A 60 -2.78 -2.35 -14.16
C GLY A 60 -2.33 -2.10 -12.74
N THR A 61 -2.55 -3.08 -11.89
CA THR A 61 -2.18 -3.06 -10.47
C THR A 61 -0.67 -2.98 -10.28
N VAL A 62 -0.24 -2.20 -9.29
CA VAL A 62 1.17 -2.04 -8.90
C VAL A 62 1.38 -2.22 -7.40
N LEU A 63 2.60 -2.57 -7.02
CA LEU A 63 3.06 -2.69 -5.65
C LEU A 63 4.16 -1.66 -5.36
N VAL A 64 4.00 -0.88 -4.28
CA VAL A 64 5.10 -0.11 -3.69
C VAL A 64 5.33 -0.61 -2.27
N TYR A 65 6.57 -0.94 -1.91
CA TYR A 65 6.87 -1.55 -0.63
C TYR A 65 8.18 -1.03 -0.02
N ALA A 66 8.18 -0.91 1.32
CA ALA A 66 9.36 -0.64 2.13
C ALA A 66 9.73 -1.86 3.00
N SER A 67 8.93 -2.93 2.94
CA SER A 67 9.14 -4.18 3.67
C SER A 67 10.49 -4.81 3.32
N ALA A 68 11.29 -5.14 4.34
CA ALA A 68 12.59 -5.75 4.15
C ALA A 68 12.86 -6.82 5.23
N PRO A 69 13.59 -7.91 4.90
CA PRO A 69 14.05 -8.88 5.87
C PRO A 69 14.93 -8.22 6.95
N PRO A 70 15.04 -8.79 8.15
CA PRO A 70 15.82 -8.20 9.25
C PRO A 70 17.26 -7.85 8.90
N GLY A 71 17.93 -8.66 8.06
CA GLY A 71 19.31 -8.41 7.62
C GLY A 71 19.48 -7.31 6.57
N GLU A 72 18.40 -6.91 5.91
CA GLU A 72 18.37 -5.86 4.88
C GLU A 72 17.75 -4.55 5.40
N ARG A 73 17.29 -4.54 6.64
CA ARG A 73 16.83 -3.32 7.29
C ARG A 73 18.06 -2.49 7.62
N ALA A 74 18.25 -1.40 6.91
CA ALA A 74 19.06 -0.33 7.43
C ALA A 74 18.51 0.08 8.80
N ALA A 75 19.38 0.55 9.70
CA ALA A 75 18.95 1.02 11.01
C ALA A 75 17.75 1.96 10.86
N ALA A 76 16.56 1.47 11.24
CA ALA A 76 15.33 2.24 11.12
C ALA A 76 15.40 3.42 12.07
N THR A 77 15.72 4.58 11.54
CA THR A 77 15.65 5.84 12.28
C THR A 77 14.23 6.39 12.22
N ALA A 78 13.88 7.28 13.17
CA ALA A 78 12.61 8.01 13.11
C ALA A 78 12.47 8.80 11.80
N ALA A 79 13.58 9.31 11.25
CA ALA A 79 13.58 10.03 9.98
C ALA A 79 13.25 9.13 8.78
N THR A 80 13.82 7.91 8.71
CA THR A 80 13.52 6.96 7.64
C THR A 80 12.08 6.43 7.73
N ALA A 81 11.59 6.15 8.94
CA ALA A 81 10.20 5.77 9.15
C ALA A 81 9.24 6.87 8.67
N ARG A 82 9.51 8.12 9.04
CA ARG A 82 8.71 9.27 8.62
C ARG A 82 8.74 9.49 7.11
N ALA A 83 9.90 9.30 6.46
CA ALA A 83 10.02 9.40 5.01
C ALA A 83 9.15 8.35 4.29
N ILE A 84 9.10 7.12 4.79
CA ILE A 84 8.23 6.07 4.28
C ILE A 84 6.75 6.43 4.43
N GLU A 85 6.33 6.88 5.62
CA GLU A 85 4.94 7.30 5.87
C GLU A 85 4.50 8.40 4.91
N LEU A 86 5.33 9.44 4.73
CA LEU A 86 5.05 10.54 3.82
C LEU A 86 4.94 10.05 2.36
N ALA A 87 5.85 9.17 1.93
CA ALA A 87 5.83 8.61 0.60
C ALA A 87 4.56 7.77 0.36
N MET A 88 4.18 6.91 1.30
CA MET A 88 2.97 6.08 1.20
C MET A 88 1.69 6.92 1.14
N ALA A 89 1.60 7.98 1.94
CA ALA A 89 0.48 8.91 1.90
C ALA A 89 0.38 9.65 0.56
N GLU A 90 1.50 10.12 0.02
CA GLU A 90 1.53 10.80 -1.27
C GLU A 90 1.21 9.88 -2.44
N LEU A 91 1.73 8.65 -2.44
CA LEU A 91 1.40 7.61 -3.42
C LEU A 91 -0.11 7.33 -3.44
N ALA A 92 -0.73 7.19 -2.27
CA ALA A 92 -2.16 6.98 -2.17
C ALA A 92 -2.96 8.15 -2.75
N ARG A 93 -2.60 9.40 -2.41
CA ARG A 93 -3.24 10.60 -2.97
C ARG A 93 -3.09 10.67 -4.49
N ALA A 94 -1.88 10.46 -4.99
CA ALA A 94 -1.58 10.50 -6.41
C ALA A 94 -2.35 9.41 -7.19
N ALA A 95 -2.46 8.21 -6.63
CA ALA A 95 -3.22 7.12 -7.24
C ALA A 95 -4.73 7.43 -7.30
N VAL A 96 -5.30 7.94 -6.21
CA VAL A 96 -6.71 8.37 -6.18
C VAL A 96 -6.98 9.48 -7.19
N GLY A 97 -6.07 10.44 -7.31
CA GLY A 97 -6.13 11.51 -8.32
C GLY A 97 -6.09 10.98 -9.76
N ARG A 98 -5.47 9.83 -9.99
CA ARG A 98 -5.45 9.11 -11.28
C ARG A 98 -6.62 8.14 -11.49
N GLY A 99 -7.60 8.14 -10.60
CA GLY A 99 -8.80 7.33 -10.73
C GLY A 99 -8.73 5.94 -10.08
N VAL A 100 -7.66 5.59 -9.38
CA VAL A 100 -7.62 4.38 -8.58
C VAL A 100 -8.68 4.46 -7.48
N ARG A 101 -9.45 3.39 -7.32
CA ARG A 101 -10.54 3.30 -6.33
C ARG A 101 -10.37 2.13 -5.37
N ARG A 102 -9.25 1.43 -5.45
CA ARG A 102 -8.96 0.28 -4.60
C ARG A 102 -7.51 0.34 -4.12
N ILE A 103 -7.32 0.43 -2.79
CA ILE A 103 -6.00 0.50 -2.16
C ILE A 103 -5.89 -0.60 -1.12
N VAL A 104 -4.83 -1.38 -1.21
CA VAL A 104 -4.50 -2.46 -0.27
C VAL A 104 -3.26 -2.06 0.51
N VAL A 105 -3.36 -2.01 1.84
CA VAL A 105 -2.27 -1.54 2.70
C VAL A 105 -1.88 -2.60 3.72
N ALA A 106 -0.60 -2.91 3.78
CA ALA A 106 -0.01 -3.84 4.74
C ALA A 106 0.92 -3.11 5.73
N GLY A 107 0.50 -3.02 6.97
CA GLY A 107 1.19 -2.38 8.07
C GLY A 107 0.33 -1.33 8.78
N GLY A 108 0.38 -1.30 10.12
CA GLY A 108 -0.44 -0.40 10.92
C GLY A 108 -0.08 1.08 10.72
N GLU A 109 1.20 1.42 10.81
CA GLU A 109 1.71 2.79 10.62
C GLU A 109 1.45 3.27 9.18
N THR A 110 1.71 2.41 8.19
CA THR A 110 1.41 2.71 6.78
C THR A 110 -0.08 2.94 6.57
N SER A 111 -0.94 2.12 7.18
CA SER A 111 -2.40 2.30 7.12
C SER A 111 -2.83 3.64 7.69
N GLY A 112 -2.30 4.02 8.85
CA GLY A 112 -2.55 5.33 9.46
C GLY A 112 -2.14 6.48 8.54
N ALA A 113 -0.92 6.44 8.01
CA ALA A 113 -0.40 7.47 7.11
C ALA A 113 -1.26 7.61 5.83
N VAL A 114 -1.73 6.50 5.27
CA VAL A 114 -2.60 6.49 4.08
C VAL A 114 -3.97 7.10 4.40
N VAL A 115 -4.60 6.67 5.48
CA VAL A 115 -5.92 7.18 5.91
C VAL A 115 -5.86 8.68 6.18
N ASP A 116 -4.88 9.13 6.95
CA ASP A 116 -4.67 10.55 7.24
C ASP A 116 -4.36 11.34 5.97
N GLY A 117 -3.49 10.81 5.12
CA GLY A 117 -3.11 11.45 3.86
C GLY A 117 -4.26 11.61 2.87
N LEU A 118 -5.23 10.72 2.89
CA LEU A 118 -6.45 10.78 2.08
C LEU A 118 -7.57 11.61 2.73
N GLY A 119 -7.40 12.03 3.98
CA GLY A 119 -8.41 12.77 4.73
C GLY A 119 -9.67 11.95 5.00
N ILE A 120 -9.52 10.63 5.21
CA ILE A 120 -10.66 9.73 5.43
C ILE A 120 -11.01 9.72 6.92
N ASP A 121 -12.20 10.22 7.25
CA ASP A 121 -12.73 10.28 8.61
C ASP A 121 -13.85 9.26 8.88
N ARG A 122 -14.41 8.68 7.82
CA ARG A 122 -15.54 7.76 7.94
C ARG A 122 -15.55 6.70 6.84
N VAL A 123 -15.76 5.46 7.24
CA VAL A 123 -15.88 4.30 6.35
C VAL A 123 -17.01 3.39 6.79
N VAL A 124 -17.51 2.61 5.85
CA VAL A 124 -18.42 1.50 6.11
C VAL A 124 -17.63 0.20 6.01
N VAL A 125 -17.76 -0.66 7.00
CA VAL A 125 -17.17 -1.99 6.98
C VAL A 125 -17.96 -2.86 6.01
N ALA A 126 -17.30 -3.40 5.01
CA ALA A 126 -17.84 -4.29 4.00
C ALA A 126 -17.45 -5.76 4.29
N ARG A 127 -17.44 -6.59 3.27
CA ARG A 127 -17.08 -8.02 3.41
C ARG A 127 -15.62 -8.21 3.87
N GLU A 128 -15.33 -9.29 4.55
CA GLU A 128 -13.97 -9.73 4.82
C GLU A 128 -13.30 -10.32 3.56
N GLU A 129 -12.06 -9.96 3.34
CA GLU A 129 -11.19 -10.60 2.35
C GLU A 129 -10.48 -11.82 2.95
N ASP A 130 -10.12 -11.70 4.21
CA ASP A 130 -9.57 -12.75 5.04
C ASP A 130 -9.99 -12.51 6.49
N ARG A 131 -9.83 -13.52 7.35
CA ARG A 131 -10.24 -13.43 8.75
C ARG A 131 -9.61 -12.23 9.46
N GLY A 132 -10.45 -11.34 9.96
CA GLY A 132 -10.02 -10.10 10.62
C GLY A 132 -9.47 -9.02 9.66
N VAL A 133 -9.68 -9.17 8.35
CA VAL A 133 -9.22 -8.22 7.33
C VAL A 133 -10.40 -7.82 6.43
N PRO A 134 -11.26 -6.91 6.89
CA PRO A 134 -12.39 -6.45 6.11
C PRO A 134 -11.99 -5.37 5.09
N TRP A 135 -12.76 -5.28 4.03
CA TRP A 135 -12.79 -4.10 3.19
C TRP A 135 -13.51 -2.96 3.90
N LEU A 136 -12.96 -1.77 3.75
CA LEU A 136 -13.51 -0.51 4.24
C LEU A 136 -13.85 0.36 3.04
N VAL A 137 -15.06 0.91 3.00
CA VAL A 137 -15.52 1.69 1.84
C VAL A 137 -15.95 3.08 2.29
N THR A 138 -15.42 4.10 1.63
CA THR A 138 -15.84 5.49 1.85
C THR A 138 -17.22 5.75 1.25
N SER A 139 -17.95 6.72 1.81
CA SER A 139 -19.22 7.18 1.24
C SER A 139 -18.98 8.20 0.13
N GLY A 140 -19.99 8.36 -0.76
CA GLY A 140 -19.96 9.39 -1.78
C GLY A 140 -20.10 8.86 -3.22
N PRO A 141 -20.07 9.76 -4.22
CA PRO A 141 -20.31 9.40 -5.61
C PRO A 141 -19.16 8.61 -6.26
N ALA A 142 -17.96 8.70 -5.72
CA ALA A 142 -16.78 7.97 -6.17
C ALA A 142 -16.13 7.23 -4.98
N PRO A 143 -16.76 6.16 -4.49
CA PRO A 143 -16.30 5.47 -3.29
C PRO A 143 -14.90 4.88 -3.49
N LEU A 144 -14.11 4.94 -2.42
CA LEU A 144 -12.78 4.34 -2.33
C LEU A 144 -12.87 3.09 -1.44
N ALA A 145 -12.38 1.97 -1.92
CA ALA A 145 -12.25 0.74 -1.15
C ALA A 145 -10.82 0.60 -0.62
N LEU A 146 -10.71 0.41 0.68
CA LEU A 146 -9.45 0.25 1.40
C LEU A 146 -9.44 -1.14 2.05
N LEU A 147 -8.37 -1.87 1.88
CA LEU A 147 -8.06 -3.04 2.69
C LEU A 147 -6.86 -2.69 3.56
N LEU A 148 -7.10 -2.55 4.86
CA LEU A 148 -6.05 -2.20 5.83
C LEU A 148 -5.75 -3.43 6.68
N LYS A 149 -4.54 -3.95 6.59
CA LYS A 149 -4.14 -5.10 7.40
C LYS A 149 -2.98 -4.78 8.33
N SER A 150 -3.05 -5.25 9.56
CA SER A 150 -1.90 -5.31 10.47
C SER A 150 -0.85 -6.32 9.97
N GLY A 151 0.42 -6.13 10.37
CA GLY A 151 1.56 -6.87 9.81
C GLY A 151 1.41 -8.40 9.79
N ASN A 152 0.88 -9.01 10.86
CA ASN A 152 0.79 -10.46 11.00
C ASN A 152 -0.49 -11.10 10.45
N PHE A 153 -1.43 -10.32 9.93
CA PHE A 153 -2.71 -10.83 9.45
C PHE A 153 -2.68 -11.29 8.00
N GLY A 154 -3.58 -12.23 7.71
CA GLY A 154 -3.90 -12.69 6.36
C GLY A 154 -3.01 -13.80 5.84
N ARG A 155 -3.58 -14.56 4.93
CA ARG A 155 -2.89 -15.67 4.24
C ARG A 155 -1.79 -15.15 3.32
N PRO A 156 -0.85 -16.01 2.90
CA PRO A 156 0.26 -15.62 2.03
C PRO A 156 -0.14 -14.98 0.70
N ASP A 157 -1.31 -15.28 0.17
CA ASP A 157 -1.85 -14.77 -1.08
C ASP A 157 -2.74 -13.52 -0.92
N LEU A 158 -2.90 -13.00 0.30
CA LEU A 158 -3.86 -11.93 0.61
C LEU A 158 -3.71 -10.71 -0.30
N LEU A 159 -2.51 -10.19 -0.49
CA LEU A 159 -2.30 -8.97 -1.28
C LEU A 159 -2.68 -9.17 -2.75
N VAL A 160 -2.39 -10.35 -3.30
CA VAL A 160 -2.75 -10.70 -4.67
C VAL A 160 -4.27 -10.83 -4.80
N ARG A 161 -4.91 -11.61 -3.93
CA ARG A 161 -6.36 -11.78 -3.94
C ARG A 161 -7.10 -10.46 -3.79
N ALA A 162 -6.71 -9.65 -2.82
CA ALA A 162 -7.33 -8.35 -2.59
C ALA A 162 -7.21 -7.42 -3.82
N ALA A 163 -6.09 -7.47 -4.52
CA ALA A 163 -5.91 -6.69 -5.74
C ALA A 163 -6.77 -7.19 -6.92
N GLU A 164 -7.13 -8.47 -6.94
CA GLU A 164 -7.96 -9.10 -7.99
C GLU A 164 -9.46 -9.11 -7.63
N THR A 165 -9.80 -8.88 -6.37
CA THR A 165 -11.19 -8.85 -5.90
C THR A 165 -11.98 -7.70 -6.53
N ALA A 166 -13.19 -7.99 -7.04
CA ALA A 166 -14.11 -7.04 -7.65
C ALA A 166 -15.49 -7.04 -6.97
#